data_8228b566ff4c488fd177dbd0d6e454db
#
_entry.id   8228b566ff4c488fd177dbd0d6e454db
#
_cell.length_a   1.000
_cell.length_b   1.000
_cell.length_c   1.000
_cell.angle_alpha   90.00
_cell.angle_beta   90.00
_cell.angle_gamma   90.00
#
_symmetry.space_group_name_H-M   'P 1'
#
loop_
_entity.id
_entity.type
_entity.pdbx_description
1 polymer ?
#
loop_
_entity_poly.entity_id
_entity_poly.type
_entity_poly.pdbx_seq_one_letter_code
_entity_poly.pdbx_strand_id
1 'polypeptide(L)'
;MSWYEELDKWAADYLPEMEYEKDAPLDRYTSFRIGGPARRMAFPRSGEAAVLLVSHALELGARPFVLGNGPNVLFPDEGVERLVLCTRDMAGVAAGAVAGEITAECGASLAKIAVFAQKAGLSGLEFAHGIPGSLGGAVCMNAGAYGGEMAQVVKEVTVLFPEDGVKTLSGEEMAFSYRHSLLTEHPDTVVLRATLRLQAGIPGEIREKMDELMARRKASQPLEYPSAGSTFKRPAGYYAAAVIDQCGRKGLTVGGAQVAEKNAGFVMNRGGASCADVTALMAEIQKRVREQTGVVIEPEVRVIT
;
A
#
# COMPACT_ATOMS: atom_id res chain seq x y z
N MET A 1 -19.24 26.27 -10.33
CA MET A 1 -18.76 25.01 -10.92
C MET A 1 -18.15 24.22 -9.79
N SER A 2 -18.35 22.92 -9.73
CA SER A 2 -17.71 22.10 -8.68
C SER A 2 -16.22 21.92 -9.01
N TRP A 3 -15.39 21.62 -7.99
CA TRP A 3 -13.96 21.38 -8.18
C TRP A 3 -13.68 20.30 -9.24
N TYR A 4 -14.52 19.26 -9.30
CA TYR A 4 -14.35 18.17 -10.25
C TYR A 4 -14.74 18.53 -11.69
N GLU A 5 -15.72 19.41 -11.91
CA GLU A 5 -16.05 19.89 -13.25
C GLU A 5 -14.96 20.79 -13.82
N GLU A 6 -14.31 21.59 -12.97
CA GLU A 6 -13.16 22.41 -13.36
C GLU A 6 -11.95 21.54 -13.65
N LEU A 7 -11.67 20.56 -12.78
CA LEU A 7 -10.59 19.59 -12.98
C LEU A 7 -10.78 18.77 -14.25
N ASP A 8 -12.03 18.34 -14.56
CA ASP A 8 -12.34 17.58 -15.79
C ASP A 8 -11.93 18.36 -17.05
N LYS A 9 -12.22 19.65 -17.12
CA LYS A 9 -11.86 20.51 -18.26
C LYS A 9 -10.36 20.71 -18.35
N TRP A 10 -9.76 21.06 -17.23
CA TRP A 10 -8.32 21.29 -17.16
C TRP A 10 -7.53 20.02 -17.54
N ALA A 11 -7.93 18.86 -17.04
CA ALA A 11 -7.26 17.59 -17.35
C ALA A 11 -7.35 17.23 -18.84
N ALA A 12 -8.49 17.51 -19.48
CA ALA A 12 -8.66 17.31 -20.92
C ALA A 12 -7.75 18.22 -21.75
N ASP A 13 -7.50 19.44 -21.31
CA ASP A 13 -6.68 20.42 -22.02
C ASP A 13 -5.18 20.22 -21.80
N TYR A 14 -4.76 19.91 -20.56
CA TYR A 14 -3.34 19.90 -20.17
C TYR A 14 -2.74 18.48 -20.02
N LEU A 15 -3.56 17.45 -19.80
CA LEU A 15 -3.13 16.06 -19.66
C LEU A 15 -4.02 15.11 -20.49
N PRO A 16 -4.18 15.36 -21.81
CA PRO A 16 -5.16 14.63 -22.65
C PRO A 16 -4.85 13.13 -22.78
N GLU A 17 -3.59 12.73 -22.59
CA GLU A 17 -3.16 11.32 -22.66
C GLU A 17 -3.28 10.58 -21.29
N MET A 18 -3.66 11.30 -20.23
CA MET A 18 -3.82 10.70 -18.93
C MET A 18 -5.15 9.95 -18.85
N GLU A 19 -5.12 8.68 -18.41
CA GLU A 19 -6.35 7.95 -18.07
C GLU A 19 -7.03 8.63 -16.88
N TYR A 20 -8.35 8.87 -17.02
CA TYR A 20 -9.14 9.62 -16.05
C TYR A 20 -10.56 9.06 -15.99
N GLU A 21 -10.98 8.62 -14.81
CA GLU A 21 -12.29 8.01 -14.59
C GLU A 21 -13.19 8.87 -13.71
N LYS A 22 -14.49 8.93 -14.06
CA LYS A 22 -15.57 9.52 -13.26
C LYS A 22 -16.28 8.40 -12.52
N ASP A 23 -16.58 8.64 -11.24
CA ASP A 23 -17.26 7.69 -10.37
C ASP A 23 -16.62 6.29 -10.42
N ALA A 24 -15.26 6.25 -10.35
CA ALA A 24 -14.45 5.05 -10.50
C ALA A 24 -14.72 4.05 -9.36
N PRO A 25 -15.06 2.77 -9.65
CA PRO A 25 -15.40 1.78 -8.63
C PRO A 25 -14.17 1.29 -7.88
N LEU A 26 -13.97 1.77 -6.65
CA LEU A 26 -12.75 1.53 -5.85
C LEU A 26 -12.55 0.06 -5.45
N ASP A 27 -13.58 -0.76 -5.44
CA ASP A 27 -13.49 -2.20 -5.26
C ASP A 27 -12.58 -2.88 -6.30
N ARG A 28 -12.44 -2.33 -7.50
CA ARG A 28 -11.55 -2.81 -8.56
C ARG A 28 -10.08 -2.45 -8.34
N TYR A 29 -9.82 -1.48 -7.46
CA TYR A 29 -8.50 -0.90 -7.23
C TYR A 29 -7.93 -1.25 -5.85
N THR A 30 -8.60 -2.12 -5.09
CA THR A 30 -8.15 -2.61 -3.78
C THR A 30 -8.07 -4.12 -3.74
N SER A 31 -7.12 -4.64 -2.96
CA SER A 31 -6.99 -6.10 -2.75
C SER A 31 -8.16 -6.68 -1.95
N PHE A 32 -8.85 -5.86 -1.18
CA PHE A 32 -10.02 -6.25 -0.42
C PHE A 32 -11.27 -6.43 -1.30
N ARG A 33 -11.28 -5.79 -2.49
CA ARG A 33 -12.42 -5.72 -3.40
C ARG A 33 -13.67 -5.18 -2.71
N ILE A 34 -13.49 -4.11 -1.93
CA ILE A 34 -14.53 -3.37 -1.21
C ILE A 34 -14.29 -1.88 -1.44
N GLY A 35 -15.36 -1.12 -1.60
CA GLY A 35 -15.36 0.33 -1.75
C GLY A 35 -16.33 0.79 -2.82
N GLY A 36 -17.05 1.85 -2.53
CA GLY A 36 -17.91 2.56 -3.47
C GLY A 36 -17.12 3.40 -4.48
N PRO A 37 -17.76 4.31 -5.21
CA PRO A 37 -17.10 5.08 -6.26
C PRO A 37 -16.21 6.20 -5.69
N ALA A 38 -15.08 6.48 -6.36
CA ALA A 38 -14.36 7.74 -6.22
C ALA A 38 -14.96 8.79 -7.15
N ARG A 39 -15.22 10.00 -6.66
CA ARG A 39 -15.77 11.07 -7.50
C ARG A 39 -14.96 11.28 -8.78
N ARG A 40 -13.62 11.27 -8.63
CA ARG A 40 -12.67 11.29 -9.76
C ARG A 40 -11.46 10.42 -9.44
N MET A 41 -10.96 9.71 -10.45
CA MET A 41 -9.75 8.92 -10.35
C MET A 41 -8.86 9.20 -11.56
N ALA A 42 -7.59 9.52 -11.30
CA ALA A 42 -6.61 9.89 -12.30
C ALA A 42 -5.39 8.98 -12.25
N PHE A 43 -4.83 8.66 -13.41
CA PHE A 43 -3.72 7.71 -13.58
C PHE A 43 -2.54 8.38 -14.29
N PRO A 44 -1.76 9.23 -13.61
CA PRO A 44 -0.59 9.85 -14.22
C PRO A 44 0.45 8.78 -14.61
N ARG A 45 1.11 9.02 -15.74
CA ARG A 45 2.16 8.12 -16.27
C ARG A 45 3.57 8.60 -15.97
N SER A 46 3.71 9.79 -15.39
CA SER A 46 5.01 10.35 -15.00
C SER A 46 4.90 11.21 -13.75
N GLY A 47 6.05 11.46 -13.11
CA GLY A 47 6.13 12.35 -11.95
C GLY A 47 5.69 13.78 -12.28
N GLU A 48 6.02 14.27 -13.48
CA GLU A 48 5.64 15.60 -13.96
C GLU A 48 4.13 15.73 -14.09
N ALA A 49 3.46 14.73 -14.69
CA ALA A 49 2.00 14.70 -14.81
C ALA A 49 1.33 14.65 -13.42
N ALA A 50 1.88 13.87 -12.48
CA ALA A 50 1.39 13.81 -11.11
C ALA A 50 1.54 15.15 -10.40
N VAL A 51 2.68 15.83 -10.53
CA VAL A 51 2.92 17.15 -9.95
C VAL A 51 1.95 18.19 -10.50
N LEU A 52 1.77 18.26 -11.83
CA LEU A 52 0.84 19.18 -12.47
C LEU A 52 -0.60 18.97 -11.99
N LEU A 53 -1.07 17.71 -11.99
CA LEU A 53 -2.42 17.36 -11.56
C LEU A 53 -2.67 17.72 -10.09
N VAL A 54 -1.74 17.34 -9.19
CA VAL A 54 -1.88 17.62 -7.76
C VAL A 54 -1.86 19.11 -7.49
N SER A 55 -0.95 19.87 -8.12
CA SER A 55 -0.88 21.32 -7.97
C SER A 55 -2.20 21.99 -8.35
N HIS A 56 -2.75 21.64 -9.53
CA HIS A 56 -4.03 22.24 -9.96
C HIS A 56 -5.22 21.76 -9.08
N ALA A 57 -5.25 20.50 -8.66
CA ALA A 57 -6.29 20.02 -7.75
C ALA A 57 -6.30 20.80 -6.42
N LEU A 58 -5.11 21.13 -5.89
CA LEU A 58 -4.96 21.93 -4.67
C LEU A 58 -5.46 23.37 -4.86
N GLU A 59 -5.22 24.00 -6.03
CA GLU A 59 -5.76 25.31 -6.37
C GLU A 59 -7.30 25.33 -6.36
N LEU A 60 -7.91 24.20 -6.74
CA LEU A 60 -9.36 23.98 -6.68
C LEU A 60 -9.87 23.57 -5.28
N GLY A 61 -8.99 23.50 -4.28
CA GLY A 61 -9.32 23.05 -2.93
C GLY A 61 -9.52 21.53 -2.80
N ALA A 62 -9.18 20.74 -3.83
CA ALA A 62 -9.32 19.31 -3.85
C ALA A 62 -8.01 18.62 -3.45
N ARG A 63 -7.92 18.14 -2.19
CA ARG A 63 -6.77 17.35 -1.73
C ARG A 63 -6.91 15.91 -2.21
N PRO A 64 -5.98 15.39 -3.05
CA PRO A 64 -6.07 14.03 -3.58
C PRO A 64 -5.79 12.98 -2.49
N PHE A 65 -6.47 11.83 -2.62
CA PHE A 65 -6.06 10.61 -1.93
C PHE A 65 -5.10 9.83 -2.84
N VAL A 66 -3.90 9.52 -2.34
CA VAL A 66 -2.89 8.79 -3.12
C VAL A 66 -3.08 7.29 -2.95
N LEU A 67 -3.34 6.60 -4.06
CA LEU A 67 -3.54 5.16 -4.11
C LEU A 67 -2.45 4.48 -4.96
N GLY A 68 -1.76 3.50 -4.37
CA GLY A 68 -0.91 2.57 -5.11
C GLY A 68 -1.72 1.34 -5.56
N ASN A 69 -1.21 0.14 -5.29
CA ASN A 69 -1.91 -1.13 -5.60
C ASN A 69 -3.07 -1.47 -4.63
N GLY A 70 -3.33 -0.65 -3.64
CA GLY A 70 -4.46 -0.80 -2.71
C GLY A 70 -4.48 -2.05 -1.80
N PRO A 71 -3.32 -2.62 -1.36
CA PRO A 71 -3.35 -3.85 -0.56
C PRO A 71 -3.59 -3.62 0.94
N ASN A 72 -3.67 -2.37 1.39
CA ASN A 72 -3.80 -2.01 2.82
C ASN A 72 -4.80 -0.90 3.06
N VAL A 73 -5.83 -0.80 2.22
CA VAL A 73 -6.87 0.23 2.33
C VAL A 73 -8.26 -0.42 2.27
N LEU A 74 -9.20 0.19 2.99
CA LEU A 74 -10.61 -0.14 2.99
C LEU A 74 -11.39 1.15 2.76
N PHE A 75 -12.07 1.26 1.63
CA PHE A 75 -12.91 2.41 1.29
C PHE A 75 -14.34 2.20 1.75
N PRO A 76 -15.07 3.28 2.07
CA PRO A 76 -16.47 3.22 2.45
C PRO A 76 -17.36 2.76 1.29
N ASP A 77 -18.50 2.14 1.64
CA ASP A 77 -19.43 1.57 0.66
C ASP A 77 -20.12 2.65 -0.19
N GLU A 78 -20.32 3.84 0.36
CA GLU A 78 -20.83 5.03 -0.35
C GLU A 78 -19.81 5.70 -1.28
N GLY A 79 -18.52 5.30 -1.18
CA GLY A 79 -17.44 5.90 -1.95
C GLY A 79 -16.85 7.16 -1.33
N VAL A 80 -16.08 7.92 -2.10
CA VAL A 80 -15.39 9.12 -1.63
C VAL A 80 -15.59 10.30 -2.58
N GLU A 81 -15.95 11.47 -2.03
CA GLU A 81 -16.08 12.75 -2.73
C GLU A 81 -14.70 13.42 -2.92
N ARG A 82 -13.71 12.65 -3.37
CA ARG A 82 -12.31 13.08 -3.52
C ARG A 82 -11.77 12.73 -4.91
N LEU A 83 -10.70 13.42 -5.28
CA LEU A 83 -9.79 12.94 -6.32
C LEU A 83 -8.95 11.80 -5.76
N VAL A 84 -8.96 10.64 -6.40
CA VAL A 84 -8.01 9.56 -6.14
C VAL A 84 -6.91 9.60 -7.19
N LEU A 85 -5.67 9.84 -6.75
CA LEU A 85 -4.48 9.77 -7.59
C LEU A 85 -3.94 8.34 -7.56
N CYS A 86 -4.19 7.56 -8.60
CA CYS A 86 -3.69 6.20 -8.72
C CYS A 86 -2.33 6.17 -9.42
N THR A 87 -1.32 5.73 -8.70
CA THR A 87 0.07 5.76 -9.19
C THR A 87 0.48 4.54 -9.99
N ARG A 88 -0.41 3.60 -10.30
CA ARG A 88 -0.12 2.29 -10.92
C ARG A 88 0.66 2.40 -12.23
N ASP A 89 0.43 3.47 -13.01
CA ASP A 89 1.02 3.65 -14.34
C ASP A 89 2.41 4.32 -14.29
N MET A 90 2.79 4.84 -13.12
CA MET A 90 4.16 5.29 -12.83
C MET A 90 4.99 4.08 -12.36
N ALA A 91 5.31 3.16 -13.27
CA ALA A 91 5.83 1.84 -12.94
C ALA A 91 7.22 1.54 -13.54
N GLY A 92 8.00 2.57 -13.89
CA GLY A 92 9.37 2.44 -14.36
C GLY A 92 10.30 1.83 -13.31
N VAL A 93 11.25 0.98 -13.75
CA VAL A 93 12.34 0.42 -12.93
C VAL A 93 13.60 0.42 -13.78
N ALA A 94 14.68 1.00 -13.30
CA ALA A 94 15.95 1.11 -13.99
C ALA A 94 17.13 0.91 -13.03
N ALA A 95 18.31 0.63 -13.58
CA ALA A 95 19.56 0.71 -12.82
C ALA A 95 19.77 2.14 -12.33
N GLY A 96 20.23 2.29 -11.09
CA GLY A 96 20.58 3.59 -10.53
C GLY A 96 21.86 4.17 -11.14
N ALA A 97 22.20 5.39 -10.73
CA ALA A 97 23.39 6.08 -11.22
C ALA A 97 24.71 5.44 -10.72
N VAL A 98 24.64 4.72 -9.63
CA VAL A 98 25.80 4.06 -8.99
C VAL A 98 25.57 2.54 -9.00
N ALA A 99 26.65 1.77 -9.15
CA ALA A 99 26.59 0.31 -9.08
C ALA A 99 25.97 -0.14 -7.74
N GLY A 100 25.07 -1.12 -7.79
CA GLY A 100 24.33 -1.60 -6.62
C GLY A 100 23.06 -0.79 -6.32
N GLU A 101 22.71 0.21 -7.14
CA GLU A 101 21.50 0.99 -6.97
C GLU A 101 20.44 0.68 -8.05
N ILE A 102 19.19 0.76 -7.64
CA ILE A 102 18.00 0.66 -8.51
C ILE A 102 17.15 1.90 -8.25
N THR A 103 16.73 2.57 -9.31
CA THR A 103 15.71 3.62 -9.22
C THR A 103 14.38 3.07 -9.73
N ALA A 104 13.32 3.27 -8.97
CA ALA A 104 11.98 2.84 -9.35
C ALA A 104 10.95 3.92 -9.08
N GLU A 105 9.94 4.00 -9.93
CA GLU A 105 8.79 4.88 -9.76
C GLU A 105 7.81 4.30 -8.74
N CYS A 106 7.03 5.16 -8.11
CA CYS A 106 6.20 4.83 -6.96
C CYS A 106 5.11 3.77 -7.23
N GLY A 107 4.61 3.65 -8.45
CA GLY A 107 3.62 2.66 -8.85
C GLY A 107 4.22 1.30 -9.21
N ALA A 108 5.55 1.19 -9.33
CA ALA A 108 6.19 -0.10 -9.60
C ALA A 108 5.88 -1.10 -8.49
N SER A 109 5.40 -2.30 -8.86
CA SER A 109 5.13 -3.34 -7.87
C SER A 109 6.43 -3.84 -7.23
N LEU A 110 6.39 -4.14 -5.94
CA LEU A 110 7.55 -4.69 -5.23
C LEU A 110 8.06 -5.98 -5.86
N ALA A 111 7.17 -6.81 -6.39
CA ALA A 111 7.54 -8.01 -7.13
C ALA A 111 8.36 -7.70 -8.40
N LYS A 112 7.96 -6.68 -9.17
CA LYS A 112 8.69 -6.22 -10.37
C LYS A 112 10.08 -5.73 -10.00
N ILE A 113 10.21 -4.94 -8.94
CA ILE A 113 11.50 -4.40 -8.47
C ILE A 113 12.40 -5.53 -7.96
N ALA A 114 11.88 -6.47 -7.18
CA ALA A 114 12.63 -7.61 -6.66
C ALA A 114 13.14 -8.53 -7.79
N VAL A 115 12.31 -8.77 -8.82
CA VAL A 115 12.73 -9.55 -10.01
C VAL A 115 13.79 -8.81 -10.82
N PHE A 116 13.68 -7.48 -10.95
CA PHE A 116 14.71 -6.66 -11.60
C PHE A 116 16.05 -6.76 -10.85
N ALA A 117 16.02 -6.60 -9.51
CA ALA A 117 17.19 -6.74 -8.65
C ALA A 117 17.84 -8.12 -8.79
N GLN A 118 17.05 -9.20 -8.72
CA GLN A 118 17.52 -10.57 -8.88
C GLN A 118 18.25 -10.78 -10.21
N LYS A 119 17.68 -10.30 -11.33
CA LYS A 119 18.30 -10.40 -12.66
C LYS A 119 19.60 -9.59 -12.77
N ALA A 120 19.71 -8.49 -12.02
CA ALA A 120 20.90 -7.65 -11.93
C ALA A 120 21.97 -8.20 -10.95
N GLY A 121 21.73 -9.32 -10.27
CA GLY A 121 22.62 -9.86 -9.25
C GLY A 121 22.70 -8.99 -7.99
N LEU A 122 21.57 -8.37 -7.61
CA LEU A 122 21.47 -7.49 -6.45
C LEU A 122 20.53 -8.10 -5.41
N SER A 123 21.08 -8.39 -4.22
CA SER A 123 20.41 -8.96 -3.05
C SER A 123 19.93 -7.88 -2.09
N GLY A 124 18.87 -8.14 -1.34
CA GLY A 124 18.29 -7.26 -0.32
C GLY A 124 16.80 -7.01 -0.50
N LEU A 125 16.19 -7.43 -1.63
CA LEU A 125 14.76 -7.27 -1.90
C LEU A 125 13.97 -8.60 -1.94
N GLU A 126 14.57 -9.70 -1.50
CA GLU A 126 13.93 -11.02 -1.51
C GLU A 126 12.66 -11.04 -0.67
N PHE A 127 12.65 -10.32 0.46
CA PHE A 127 11.49 -10.17 1.35
C PHE A 127 10.30 -9.49 0.67
N ALA A 128 10.59 -8.57 -0.27
CA ALA A 128 9.62 -7.71 -0.92
C ALA A 128 8.84 -8.41 -2.05
N HIS A 129 9.43 -9.48 -2.65
CA HIS A 129 8.86 -10.18 -3.80
C HIS A 129 7.41 -10.64 -3.60
N GLY A 130 7.08 -11.11 -2.40
CA GLY A 130 5.73 -11.59 -2.07
C GLY A 130 4.76 -10.52 -1.55
N ILE A 131 5.19 -9.28 -1.33
CA ILE A 131 4.33 -8.22 -0.80
C ILE A 131 3.49 -7.62 -1.95
N PRO A 132 2.15 -7.64 -1.89
CA PRO A 132 1.28 -7.19 -2.99
C PRO A 132 1.13 -5.65 -3.02
N GLY A 133 2.24 -4.91 -2.91
CA GLY A 133 2.26 -3.45 -2.83
C GLY A 133 3.01 -2.80 -3.98
N SER A 134 2.83 -1.50 -4.14
CA SER A 134 3.67 -0.63 -4.96
C SER A 134 4.75 0.03 -4.10
N LEU A 135 5.83 0.50 -4.73
CA LEU A 135 6.95 1.15 -4.07
C LEU A 135 6.51 2.32 -3.18
N GLY A 136 5.66 3.22 -3.70
CA GLY A 136 5.22 4.39 -2.94
C GLY A 136 4.51 4.02 -1.64
N GLY A 137 3.57 3.06 -1.69
CA GLY A 137 2.91 2.55 -0.49
C GLY A 137 3.87 1.81 0.45
N ALA A 138 4.83 1.06 -0.10
CA ALA A 138 5.82 0.35 0.68
C ALA A 138 6.77 1.29 1.43
N VAL A 139 7.22 2.36 0.78
CA VAL A 139 8.04 3.41 1.40
C VAL A 139 7.24 4.13 2.48
N CYS A 140 6.01 4.54 2.18
CA CYS A 140 5.16 5.26 3.13
C CYS A 140 4.99 4.50 4.45
N MET A 141 4.74 3.19 4.41
CA MET A 141 4.48 2.40 5.62
C MET A 141 5.68 1.56 6.09
N ASN A 142 6.89 1.78 5.56
CA ASN A 142 8.04 0.91 5.83
C ASN A 142 7.66 -0.58 5.72
N ALA A 143 7.18 -0.98 4.54
CA ALA A 143 6.70 -2.35 4.34
C ALA A 143 7.82 -3.35 4.60
N GLY A 144 7.47 -4.42 5.30
CA GLY A 144 8.45 -5.47 5.63
C GLY A 144 7.81 -6.83 5.83
N ALA A 145 8.60 -7.87 5.61
CA ALA A 145 8.25 -9.27 5.81
C ALA A 145 9.51 -10.11 6.05
N TYR A 146 9.40 -11.17 6.84
CA TYR A 146 10.48 -12.15 7.04
C TYR A 146 11.81 -11.57 7.50
N GLY A 147 11.79 -10.49 8.27
CA GLY A 147 12.99 -9.83 8.81
C GLY A 147 13.59 -8.75 7.89
N GLY A 148 13.09 -8.59 6.66
CA GLY A 148 13.45 -7.50 5.77
C GLY A 148 12.40 -6.39 5.81
N GLU A 149 12.80 -5.14 5.58
CA GLU A 149 11.92 -3.97 5.48
C GLU A 149 12.54 -2.87 4.61
N MET A 150 11.71 -1.93 4.14
CA MET A 150 12.14 -0.87 3.22
C MET A 150 13.25 0.01 3.80
N ALA A 151 13.25 0.28 5.10
CA ALA A 151 14.30 1.05 5.78
C ALA A 151 15.73 0.53 5.53
N GLN A 152 15.88 -0.77 5.28
CA GLN A 152 17.18 -1.41 5.07
C GLN A 152 17.76 -1.16 3.68
N VAL A 153 16.92 -0.77 2.72
CA VAL A 153 17.31 -0.67 1.31
C VAL A 153 17.04 0.69 0.69
N VAL A 154 16.17 1.52 1.28
CA VAL A 154 15.87 2.87 0.75
C VAL A 154 17.07 3.79 1.02
N LYS A 155 17.67 4.31 -0.07
CA LYS A 155 18.72 5.33 -0.01
C LYS A 155 18.13 6.74 0.02
N GLU A 156 17.19 7.01 -0.88
CA GLU A 156 16.55 8.31 -1.03
C GLU A 156 15.17 8.17 -1.66
N VAL A 157 14.30 9.12 -1.40
CA VAL A 157 12.93 9.17 -1.93
C VAL A 157 12.65 10.57 -2.47
N THR A 158 12.19 10.66 -3.71
CA THR A 158 11.67 11.91 -4.27
C THR A 158 10.16 11.96 -4.01
N VAL A 159 9.71 13.00 -3.34
CA VAL A 159 8.34 13.19 -2.89
C VAL A 159 7.81 14.56 -3.28
N LEU A 160 6.52 14.65 -3.59
CA LEU A 160 5.78 15.90 -3.72
C LEU A 160 5.05 16.18 -2.40
N PHE A 161 5.44 17.24 -1.72
CA PHE A 161 4.69 17.80 -0.59
C PHE A 161 3.73 18.85 -1.15
N PRO A 162 2.42 18.80 -0.80
CA PRO A 162 1.45 19.78 -1.30
C PRO A 162 1.82 21.24 -1.07
N GLU A 163 2.38 21.53 0.10
CA GLU A 163 2.71 22.89 0.52
C GLU A 163 4.12 23.34 0.08
N ASP A 164 5.04 22.39 -0.12
CA ASP A 164 6.47 22.66 -0.25
C ASP A 164 7.06 22.26 -1.63
N GLY A 165 6.28 21.63 -2.50
CA GLY A 165 6.73 21.16 -3.79
C GLY A 165 7.54 19.85 -3.72
N VAL A 166 8.35 19.61 -4.75
CA VAL A 166 9.13 18.36 -4.88
C VAL A 166 10.41 18.46 -4.06
N LYS A 167 10.64 17.47 -3.20
CA LYS A 167 11.85 17.31 -2.38
C LYS A 167 12.41 15.90 -2.53
N THR A 168 13.71 15.76 -2.33
CA THR A 168 14.36 14.44 -2.20
C THR A 168 14.84 14.31 -0.76
N LEU A 169 14.37 13.27 -0.10
CA LEU A 169 14.71 12.91 1.27
C LEU A 169 15.64 11.70 1.29
N SER A 170 16.65 11.72 2.14
CA SER A 170 17.48 10.55 2.42
C SER A 170 16.70 9.48 3.21
N GLY A 171 17.21 8.25 3.24
CA GLY A 171 16.64 7.17 4.06
C GLY A 171 16.58 7.53 5.55
N GLU A 172 17.52 8.34 6.06
CA GLU A 172 17.53 8.81 7.44
C GLU A 172 16.40 9.82 7.69
N GLU A 173 16.21 10.79 6.78
CA GLU A 173 15.15 11.79 6.87
C GLU A 173 13.74 11.18 6.77
N MET A 174 13.64 10.00 6.19
CA MET A 174 12.37 9.25 6.15
C MET A 174 11.89 8.76 7.53
N ALA A 175 12.74 8.79 8.57
CA ALA A 175 12.40 8.44 9.96
C ALA A 175 11.65 7.10 10.09
N PHE A 176 12.11 6.08 9.37
CA PHE A 176 11.46 4.77 9.33
C PHE A 176 11.39 4.10 10.70
N SER A 177 10.23 3.54 11.00
CA SER A 177 10.01 2.63 12.12
C SER A 177 8.96 1.58 11.77
N TYR A 178 8.52 0.75 12.72
CA TYR A 178 7.56 -0.32 12.44
C TYR A 178 6.25 0.24 11.88
N ARG A 179 5.94 -0.08 10.60
CA ARG A 179 4.75 0.40 9.88
C ARG A 179 4.61 1.92 9.83
N HIS A 180 5.74 2.63 9.81
CA HIS A 180 5.79 4.09 9.88
C HIS A 180 6.95 4.66 9.05
N SER A 181 6.72 5.83 8.47
CA SER A 181 7.73 6.75 7.95
C SER A 181 7.23 8.18 8.17
N LEU A 182 8.09 9.18 7.94
CA LEU A 182 7.70 10.60 7.92
C LEU A 182 6.42 10.85 7.10
N LEU A 183 6.22 10.12 6.00
CA LEU A 183 5.08 10.30 5.11
C LEU A 183 3.75 9.84 5.71
N THR A 184 3.75 9.04 6.77
CA THR A 184 2.50 8.68 7.48
C THR A 184 1.90 9.85 8.24
N GLU A 185 2.71 10.86 8.57
CA GLU A 185 2.29 12.12 9.20
C GLU A 185 1.85 13.16 8.16
N HIS A 186 2.17 12.91 6.88
CA HIS A 186 1.85 13.78 5.74
C HIS A 186 1.03 13.00 4.69
N PRO A 187 -0.25 12.66 4.95
CA PRO A 187 -1.03 11.72 4.14
C PRO A 187 -1.31 12.18 2.71
N ASP A 188 -1.18 13.47 2.43
CA ASP A 188 -1.40 14.08 1.12
C ASP A 188 -0.12 14.11 0.26
N THR A 189 1.01 13.61 0.78
CA THR A 189 2.30 13.56 0.08
C THR A 189 2.30 12.47 -0.98
N VAL A 190 2.82 12.76 -2.15
CA VAL A 190 2.96 11.80 -3.25
C VAL A 190 4.42 11.37 -3.37
N VAL A 191 4.71 10.10 -3.12
CA VAL A 191 5.98 9.52 -3.54
C VAL A 191 6.01 9.49 -5.06
N LEU A 192 7.05 10.04 -5.68
CA LEU A 192 7.24 10.02 -7.13
C LEU A 192 8.14 8.86 -7.54
N ARG A 193 9.27 8.69 -6.85
CA ARG A 193 10.24 7.61 -7.06
C ARG A 193 11.10 7.40 -5.84
N ALA A 194 11.81 6.26 -5.78
CA ALA A 194 12.86 6.03 -4.80
C ALA A 194 14.09 5.38 -5.44
N THR A 195 15.25 5.66 -4.86
CA THR A 195 16.51 4.96 -5.14
C THR A 195 16.76 3.96 -4.01
N LEU A 196 16.93 2.70 -4.37
CA LEU A 196 17.24 1.60 -3.47
C LEU A 196 18.71 1.22 -3.60
N ARG A 197 19.40 1.03 -2.48
CA ARG A 197 20.79 0.55 -2.43
C ARG A 197 20.82 -0.89 -1.97
N LEU A 198 21.37 -1.76 -2.79
CA LEU A 198 21.39 -3.20 -2.64
C LEU A 198 22.82 -3.72 -2.65
N GLN A 199 23.02 -4.97 -2.23
CA GLN A 199 24.30 -5.63 -2.19
C GLN A 199 24.48 -6.55 -3.40
N ALA A 200 25.72 -6.71 -3.87
CA ALA A 200 26.00 -7.72 -4.88
C ALA A 200 25.71 -9.12 -4.35
N GLY A 201 25.09 -9.95 -5.18
CA GLY A 201 24.71 -11.33 -4.84
C GLY A 201 24.68 -12.24 -6.06
N ILE A 202 24.47 -13.52 -5.83
CA ILE A 202 24.39 -14.54 -6.88
C ILE A 202 22.91 -14.66 -7.32
N PRO A 203 22.57 -14.41 -8.60
CA PRO A 203 21.18 -14.43 -9.08
C PRO A 203 20.40 -15.70 -8.75
N GLY A 204 21.07 -16.87 -8.75
CA GLY A 204 20.48 -18.16 -8.39
C GLY A 204 20.07 -18.23 -6.91
N GLU A 205 20.96 -17.84 -6.01
CA GLU A 205 20.70 -17.84 -4.56
C GLU A 205 19.59 -16.83 -4.19
N ILE A 206 19.62 -15.65 -4.81
CA ILE A 206 18.55 -14.63 -4.64
C ILE A 206 17.21 -15.23 -5.06
N ARG A 207 17.16 -15.92 -6.20
CA ARG A 207 15.94 -16.56 -6.69
C ARG A 207 15.45 -17.66 -5.75
N GLU A 208 16.32 -18.52 -5.29
CA GLU A 208 15.99 -19.58 -4.32
C GLU A 208 15.39 -18.98 -3.05
N LYS A 209 15.97 -17.87 -2.54
CA LYS A 209 15.43 -17.17 -1.37
C LYS A 209 14.06 -16.55 -1.62
N MET A 210 13.84 -15.92 -2.77
CA MET A 210 12.52 -15.40 -3.16
C MET A 210 11.47 -16.51 -3.20
N ASP A 211 11.81 -17.66 -3.79
CA ASP A 211 10.90 -18.81 -3.91
C ASP A 211 10.60 -19.45 -2.54
N GLU A 212 11.61 -19.59 -1.67
CA GLU A 212 11.43 -20.01 -0.27
C GLU A 212 10.42 -19.12 0.46
N LEU A 213 10.64 -17.79 0.43
CA LEU A 213 9.79 -16.84 1.13
C LEU A 213 8.36 -16.83 0.57
N MET A 214 8.21 -16.98 -0.75
CA MET A 214 6.91 -17.10 -1.38
C MET A 214 6.20 -18.40 -0.97
N ALA A 215 6.90 -19.52 -0.88
CA ALA A 215 6.35 -20.79 -0.41
C ALA A 215 5.85 -20.67 1.04
N ARG A 216 6.64 -20.07 1.92
CA ARG A 216 6.24 -19.78 3.32
C ARG A 216 4.99 -18.91 3.38
N ARG A 217 4.90 -17.88 2.51
CA ARG A 217 3.74 -17.01 2.44
C ARG A 217 2.49 -17.78 2.02
N LYS A 218 2.58 -18.57 0.95
CA LYS A 218 1.46 -19.40 0.47
C LYS A 218 1.01 -20.43 1.53
N ALA A 219 1.94 -20.97 2.31
CA ALA A 219 1.60 -21.92 3.37
C ALA A 219 0.85 -21.27 4.54
N SER A 220 1.15 -20.00 4.87
CA SER A 220 0.67 -19.33 6.10
C SER A 220 -0.42 -18.29 5.89
N GLN A 221 -0.70 -17.85 4.65
CA GLN A 221 -1.67 -16.78 4.37
C GLN A 221 -2.81 -17.25 3.45
N PRO A 222 -4.04 -16.74 3.64
CA PRO A 222 -5.22 -17.08 2.84
C PRO A 222 -5.24 -16.30 1.51
N LEU A 223 -4.26 -16.54 0.63
CA LEU A 223 -4.08 -15.77 -0.61
C LEU A 223 -5.18 -16.01 -1.65
N GLU A 224 -6.02 -17.01 -1.44
CA GLU A 224 -7.15 -17.36 -2.29
C GLU A 224 -8.37 -16.43 -2.13
N TYR A 225 -8.39 -15.61 -1.05
CA TYR A 225 -9.48 -14.67 -0.79
C TYR A 225 -9.01 -13.23 -0.81
N PRO A 226 -9.85 -12.29 -1.28
CA PRO A 226 -9.58 -10.86 -1.17
C PRO A 226 -9.42 -10.45 0.30
N SER A 227 -8.37 -9.68 0.58
CA SER A 227 -8.07 -9.16 1.93
C SER A 227 -7.10 -7.98 1.84
N ALA A 228 -6.92 -7.25 2.93
CA ALA A 228 -5.91 -6.20 3.05
C ALA A 228 -4.64 -6.69 3.80
N GLY A 229 -4.28 -7.97 3.66
CA GLY A 229 -3.15 -8.53 4.41
C GLY A 229 -3.47 -8.73 5.89
N SER A 230 -2.46 -8.57 6.76
CA SER A 230 -2.67 -8.58 8.21
C SER A 230 -3.53 -7.40 8.64
N THR A 231 -4.66 -7.70 9.26
CA THR A 231 -5.65 -6.67 9.63
C THR A 231 -5.20 -5.81 10.80
N PHE A 232 -4.38 -6.38 11.70
CA PHE A 232 -3.92 -5.70 12.92
C PHE A 232 -2.40 -5.66 13.00
N LYS A 233 -1.87 -4.55 13.54
CA LYS A 233 -0.47 -4.38 13.88
C LYS A 233 -0.04 -5.39 14.94
N ARG A 234 1.25 -5.68 14.99
CA ARG A 234 1.82 -6.52 16.06
C ARG A 234 1.80 -5.73 17.38
N PRO A 235 1.07 -6.20 18.40
CA PRO A 235 1.12 -5.57 19.72
C PRO A 235 2.45 -5.89 20.42
N ALA A 236 2.87 -5.04 21.35
CA ALA A 236 4.11 -5.21 22.08
C ALA A 236 4.15 -6.57 22.80
N GLY A 237 5.18 -7.37 22.53
CA GLY A 237 5.38 -8.70 23.14
C GLY A 237 4.50 -9.82 22.59
N TYR A 238 3.63 -9.57 21.61
CA TYR A 238 2.70 -10.56 21.08
C TYR A 238 2.68 -10.57 19.55
N TYR A 239 2.03 -11.60 18.98
CA TYR A 239 1.65 -11.66 17.57
C TYR A 239 0.12 -11.55 17.49
N ALA A 240 -0.41 -10.57 16.76
CA ALA A 240 -1.86 -10.34 16.67
C ALA A 240 -2.62 -11.61 16.26
N ALA A 241 -2.13 -12.32 15.23
CA ALA A 241 -2.73 -13.58 14.77
C ALA A 241 -2.81 -14.65 15.88
N ALA A 242 -1.75 -14.78 16.70
CA ALA A 242 -1.72 -15.76 17.79
C ALA A 242 -2.71 -15.41 18.91
N VAL A 243 -2.78 -14.12 19.28
CA VAL A 243 -3.74 -13.67 20.32
C VAL A 243 -5.18 -13.82 19.84
N ILE A 244 -5.48 -13.51 18.59
CA ILE A 244 -6.81 -13.68 18.00
C ILE A 244 -7.19 -15.17 17.93
N ASP A 245 -6.26 -16.04 17.56
CA ASP A 245 -6.45 -17.49 17.52
C ASP A 245 -6.71 -18.08 18.93
N GLN A 246 -5.91 -17.65 19.90
CA GLN A 246 -6.08 -18.03 21.33
C GLN A 246 -7.48 -17.67 21.85
N CYS A 247 -8.07 -16.57 21.38
CA CYS A 247 -9.44 -16.18 21.70
C CYS A 247 -10.50 -16.97 20.91
N GLY A 248 -10.13 -17.95 20.09
CA GLY A 248 -11.05 -18.79 19.32
C GLY A 248 -11.83 -17.99 18.25
N ARG A 249 -11.16 -17.05 17.56
CA ARG A 249 -11.85 -16.16 16.61
C ARG A 249 -11.71 -16.57 15.14
N LYS A 250 -10.99 -17.63 14.81
CA LYS A 250 -11.00 -18.20 13.46
C LYS A 250 -12.43 -18.50 13.01
N GLY A 251 -12.75 -18.18 11.76
CA GLY A 251 -14.08 -18.38 11.19
C GLY A 251 -15.16 -17.40 11.65
N LEU A 252 -14.88 -16.52 12.62
CA LEU A 252 -15.83 -15.49 13.05
C LEU A 252 -16.25 -14.64 11.85
N THR A 253 -17.55 -14.47 11.65
CA THR A 253 -18.14 -13.85 10.45
C THR A 253 -19.09 -12.72 10.83
N VAL A 254 -19.03 -11.62 10.10
CA VAL A 254 -20.03 -10.53 10.12
C VAL A 254 -20.34 -10.18 8.67
N GLY A 255 -21.58 -10.34 8.25
CA GLY A 255 -21.97 -10.18 6.86
C GLY A 255 -21.12 -11.03 5.90
N GLY A 256 -20.50 -10.40 4.93
CA GLY A 256 -19.56 -11.05 4.00
C GLY A 256 -18.09 -11.12 4.46
N ALA A 257 -17.75 -10.52 5.62
CA ALA A 257 -16.40 -10.50 6.16
C ALA A 257 -16.17 -11.67 7.14
N GLN A 258 -15.00 -12.34 7.05
CA GLN A 258 -14.67 -13.49 7.91
C GLN A 258 -13.21 -13.46 8.34
N VAL A 259 -12.93 -13.84 9.60
CA VAL A 259 -11.58 -14.16 10.08
C VAL A 259 -11.09 -15.45 9.42
N ALA A 260 -9.91 -15.42 8.82
CA ALA A 260 -9.36 -16.58 8.12
C ALA A 260 -9.05 -17.75 9.05
N GLU A 261 -9.45 -18.94 8.65
CA GLU A 261 -9.10 -20.19 9.34
C GLU A 261 -7.61 -20.49 9.31
N LYS A 262 -6.96 -20.16 8.20
CA LYS A 262 -5.54 -20.40 7.97
C LYS A 262 -4.65 -19.46 8.81
N ASN A 263 -5.10 -18.21 9.01
CA ASN A 263 -4.35 -17.19 9.75
C ASN A 263 -5.32 -16.18 10.38
N ALA A 264 -5.52 -16.26 11.68
CA ALA A 264 -6.46 -15.40 12.40
C ALA A 264 -6.14 -13.89 12.36
N GLY A 265 -4.95 -13.51 11.90
CA GLY A 265 -4.59 -12.12 11.67
C GLY A 265 -5.18 -11.50 10.40
N PHE A 266 -5.88 -12.30 9.57
CA PHE A 266 -6.48 -11.87 8.31
C PHE A 266 -8.01 -11.84 8.41
N VAL A 267 -8.59 -10.73 8.01
CA VAL A 267 -10.02 -10.63 7.67
C VAL A 267 -10.15 -10.72 6.15
N MET A 268 -11.02 -11.59 5.68
CA MET A 268 -11.22 -11.88 4.26
C MET A 268 -12.60 -11.42 3.82
N ASN A 269 -12.72 -11.00 2.56
CA ASN A 269 -13.99 -10.87 1.87
C ASN A 269 -14.36 -12.25 1.28
N ARG A 270 -15.40 -12.88 1.83
CA ARG A 270 -15.89 -14.19 1.39
C ARG A 270 -16.84 -14.09 0.20
N GLY A 271 -17.15 -12.88 -0.22
CA GLY A 271 -18.06 -12.51 -1.27
C GLY A 271 -19.12 -11.54 -0.77
N GLY A 272 -19.19 -10.36 -1.39
CA GLY A 272 -20.16 -9.32 -1.04
C GLY A 272 -19.98 -8.68 0.33
N ALA A 273 -18.78 -8.75 0.92
CA ALA A 273 -18.49 -8.01 2.16
C ALA A 273 -18.52 -6.50 1.91
N SER A 274 -19.13 -5.77 2.83
CA SER A 274 -19.14 -4.31 2.86
C SER A 274 -18.02 -3.76 3.76
N CYS A 275 -17.71 -2.47 3.62
CA CYS A 275 -16.84 -1.75 4.56
C CYS A 275 -17.40 -1.83 5.99
N ALA A 276 -18.73 -1.71 6.13
CA ALA A 276 -19.41 -1.83 7.41
C ALA A 276 -19.22 -3.22 8.04
N ASP A 277 -19.30 -4.32 7.26
CA ASP A 277 -19.05 -5.68 7.75
C ASP A 277 -17.63 -5.84 8.29
N VAL A 278 -16.63 -5.37 7.54
CA VAL A 278 -15.22 -5.47 7.95
C VAL A 278 -14.94 -4.66 9.20
N THR A 279 -15.42 -3.43 9.28
CA THR A 279 -15.22 -2.56 10.44
C THR A 279 -15.93 -3.10 11.68
N ALA A 280 -17.15 -3.63 11.55
CA ALA A 280 -17.86 -4.28 12.64
C ALA A 280 -17.13 -5.55 13.13
N LEU A 281 -16.62 -6.38 12.20
CA LEU A 281 -15.83 -7.56 12.54
C LEU A 281 -14.53 -7.19 13.25
N MET A 282 -13.82 -6.15 12.79
CA MET A 282 -12.61 -5.64 13.45
C MET A 282 -12.89 -5.17 14.88
N ALA A 283 -13.95 -4.42 15.08
CA ALA A 283 -14.36 -3.94 16.41
C ALA A 283 -14.70 -5.11 17.36
N GLU A 284 -15.40 -6.13 16.87
CA GLU A 284 -15.72 -7.32 17.65
C GLU A 284 -14.47 -8.12 18.04
N ILE A 285 -13.50 -8.26 17.12
CA ILE A 285 -12.22 -8.91 17.41
C ILE A 285 -11.45 -8.12 18.49
N GLN A 286 -11.32 -6.80 18.34
CA GLN A 286 -10.63 -5.93 19.29
C GLN A 286 -11.26 -6.02 20.70
N LYS A 287 -12.58 -5.95 20.77
CA LYS A 287 -13.33 -6.07 22.02
C LYS A 287 -13.02 -7.40 22.71
N ARG A 288 -13.16 -8.51 22.00
CA ARG A 288 -12.98 -9.85 22.60
C ARG A 288 -11.54 -10.15 22.98
N VAL A 289 -10.58 -9.74 22.17
CA VAL A 289 -9.16 -9.88 22.53
C VAL A 289 -8.85 -9.11 23.80
N ARG A 290 -9.32 -7.86 23.92
CA ARG A 290 -9.13 -7.04 25.11
C ARG A 290 -9.78 -7.66 26.36
N GLU A 291 -11.03 -8.14 26.25
CA GLU A 291 -11.77 -8.75 27.36
C GLU A 291 -11.13 -10.05 27.86
N GLN A 292 -10.60 -10.89 26.98
CA GLN A 292 -10.06 -12.20 27.32
C GLN A 292 -8.57 -12.17 27.70
N THR A 293 -7.78 -11.25 27.15
CA THR A 293 -6.32 -11.26 27.31
C THR A 293 -5.75 -9.98 27.90
N GLY A 294 -6.53 -8.90 27.96
CA GLY A 294 -6.06 -7.56 28.32
C GLY A 294 -5.21 -6.89 27.21
N VAL A 295 -4.88 -7.58 26.12
CA VAL A 295 -4.08 -7.05 25.02
C VAL A 295 -4.92 -6.12 24.16
N VAL A 296 -4.38 -4.93 23.85
CA VAL A 296 -4.96 -4.00 22.88
C VAL A 296 -4.32 -4.23 21.53
N ILE A 297 -5.12 -4.50 20.50
CA ILE A 297 -4.67 -4.63 19.12
C ILE A 297 -5.19 -3.46 18.29
N GLU A 298 -4.32 -2.89 17.46
CA GLU A 298 -4.63 -1.75 16.60
C GLU A 298 -4.76 -2.20 15.14
N PRO A 299 -5.69 -1.61 14.36
CA PRO A 299 -5.76 -1.85 12.93
C PRO A 299 -4.45 -1.50 12.23
N GLU A 300 -4.00 -2.35 11.29
CA GLU A 300 -2.97 -2.02 10.31
C GLU A 300 -3.61 -1.55 9.00
N VAL A 301 -4.78 -2.09 8.67
CA VAL A 301 -5.58 -1.67 7.52
C VAL A 301 -6.06 -0.22 7.72
N ARG A 302 -5.88 0.60 6.67
CA ARG A 302 -6.33 2.00 6.69
C ARG A 302 -7.78 2.07 6.23
N VAL A 303 -8.69 2.35 7.17
CA VAL A 303 -10.08 2.67 6.84
C VAL A 303 -10.14 4.13 6.39
N ILE A 304 -10.64 4.35 5.18
CA ILE A 304 -10.76 5.68 4.58
C ILE A 304 -12.15 6.24 4.90
N THR A 305 -12.20 7.52 5.24
CA THR A 305 -13.44 8.25 5.59
C THR A 305 -13.62 9.45 4.69
#